data_ebbdf41df9dec8cd4314092640bb7cc5
#
_entry.id   ebbdf41df9dec8cd4314092640bb7cc5
#
_cell.length_a   1.000
_cell.length_b   1.000
_cell.length_c   1.000
_cell.angle_alpha   90.00
_cell.angle_beta   90.00
_cell.angle_gamma   90.00
#
_symmetry.space_group_name_H-M   'P 1'
#
loop_
_entity.id
_entity.type
_entity.pdbx_description
1 polymer ?
#
loop_
_entity_poly.entity_id
_entity_poly.type
_entity_poly.pdbx_seq_one_letter_code
_entity_poly.pdbx_strand_id
1 'polypeptide(L)'
;MKDSLYFYDPNHGGCLRIMNKIDENTYIINGAYGSDEGKKGSWAAIASKTNHSIDGKKYNLKVDFNMKKILKHKTIYYALMKDRKIHWCDGNTWLQMYA
;
A
#
# COMPACT_ATOMS: atom_id res chain seq x y z
N MET A 1 -15.32 -4.36 -15.88
CA MET A 1 -14.81 -3.33 -14.97
C MET A 1 -13.60 -3.88 -14.21
N LYS A 2 -12.56 -3.11 -14.14
CA LYS A 2 -11.37 -3.56 -13.44
C LYS A 2 -11.41 -3.13 -11.99
N ASP A 3 -11.24 -4.09 -11.10
CA ASP A 3 -11.12 -3.83 -9.68
C ASP A 3 -9.66 -3.85 -9.22
N SER A 4 -8.74 -3.80 -10.18
CA SER A 4 -7.30 -3.81 -9.90
C SER A 4 -6.68 -2.45 -10.21
N LEU A 5 -5.88 -1.96 -9.28
CA LEU A 5 -5.10 -0.73 -9.43
C LEU A 5 -3.62 -1.08 -9.32
N TYR A 6 -2.81 -0.43 -10.12
CA TYR A 6 -1.37 -0.69 -10.18
C TYR A 6 -0.62 0.55 -9.73
N PHE A 7 0.30 0.36 -8.81
CA PHE A 7 1.11 1.45 -8.24
C PHE A 7 2.57 1.09 -8.31
N TYR A 8 3.42 2.11 -8.33
CA TYR A 8 4.83 1.91 -8.07
C TYR A 8 5.29 2.83 -6.95
N ASP A 9 6.35 2.41 -6.28
CA ASP A 9 6.96 3.15 -5.19
C ASP A 9 8.28 3.74 -5.70
N PRO A 10 8.37 5.08 -5.87
CA PRO A 10 9.60 5.69 -6.38
C PRO A 10 10.81 5.51 -5.46
N ASN A 11 10.58 5.22 -4.19
CA ASN A 11 11.66 4.97 -3.23
C ASN A 11 12.14 3.52 -3.24
N HIS A 12 11.44 2.64 -3.98
CA HIS A 12 11.79 1.23 -4.12
C HIS A 12 11.62 0.84 -5.59
N GLY A 13 12.50 1.40 -6.41
CA GLY A 13 12.41 1.25 -7.87
C GLY A 13 12.33 -0.21 -8.30
N GLY A 14 11.56 -0.46 -9.36
CA GLY A 14 11.36 -1.80 -9.91
C GLY A 14 10.34 -2.64 -9.18
N CYS A 15 9.69 -2.14 -8.14
CA CYS A 15 8.72 -2.90 -7.36
C CYS A 15 7.30 -2.45 -7.68
N LEU A 16 6.54 -3.33 -8.30
CA LEU A 16 5.15 -3.11 -8.63
C LEU A 16 4.28 -3.48 -7.43
N ARG A 17 3.25 -2.68 -7.19
CA ARG A 17 2.20 -2.97 -6.21
C ARG A 17 0.89 -3.11 -6.95
N ILE A 18 0.16 -4.17 -6.64
CA ILE A 18 -1.15 -4.41 -7.22
C ILE A 18 -2.18 -4.39 -6.11
N MET A 19 -3.20 -3.57 -6.26
CA MET A 19 -4.26 -3.42 -5.28
C MET A 19 -5.54 -3.94 -5.89
N ASN A 20 -6.04 -5.05 -5.35
CA ASN A 20 -7.24 -5.72 -5.84
C ASN A 20 -8.40 -5.52 -4.86
N LYS A 21 -9.50 -4.99 -5.37
CA LYS A 21 -10.71 -4.80 -4.59
C LYS A 21 -11.40 -6.14 -4.39
N ILE A 22 -11.67 -6.51 -3.14
CA ILE A 22 -12.40 -7.76 -2.82
C ILE A 22 -13.83 -7.49 -2.36
N ASP A 23 -14.12 -6.34 -1.79
CA ASP A 23 -15.47 -5.87 -1.55
C ASP A 23 -15.44 -4.34 -1.50
N GLU A 24 -16.56 -3.71 -1.19
CA GLU A 24 -16.68 -2.25 -1.22
C GLU A 24 -15.72 -1.53 -0.28
N ASN A 25 -15.26 -2.21 0.77
CA ASN A 25 -14.46 -1.60 1.82
C ASN A 25 -13.07 -2.18 1.96
N THR A 26 -12.73 -3.20 1.16
CA THR A 26 -11.52 -3.97 1.40
C THR A 26 -10.76 -4.21 0.11
N TYR A 27 -9.43 -4.06 0.19
CA TYR A 27 -8.50 -4.38 -0.89
C TYR A 27 -7.44 -5.33 -0.38
N ILE A 28 -6.90 -6.14 -1.28
CA ILE A 28 -5.65 -6.86 -1.02
C ILE A 28 -4.56 -6.20 -1.86
N ILE A 29 -3.46 -5.85 -1.20
CA ILE A 29 -2.28 -5.29 -1.87
C ILE A 29 -1.24 -6.39 -1.96
N ASN A 30 -0.74 -6.62 -3.16
CA ASN A 30 0.36 -7.55 -3.40
C ASN A 30 1.56 -6.77 -3.92
N GLY A 31 2.72 -7.09 -3.39
CA GLY A 31 3.97 -6.49 -3.81
C GLY A 31 5.11 -7.49 -3.83
N ALA A 32 6.21 -7.13 -4.47
CA ALA A 32 7.41 -7.92 -4.49
C ALA A 32 8.50 -7.20 -3.70
N TYR A 33 9.40 -7.97 -3.09
CA TYR A 33 10.58 -7.40 -2.44
C TYR A 33 11.55 -6.90 -3.51
N GLY A 34 12.20 -5.77 -3.23
CA GLY A 34 13.22 -5.25 -4.12
C GLY A 34 14.47 -6.13 -4.14
N SER A 35 15.17 -6.13 -5.25
CA SER A 35 16.35 -6.97 -5.45
C SER A 35 17.60 -6.45 -4.76
N ASP A 36 17.67 -5.18 -4.46
CA ASP A 36 18.88 -4.54 -3.91
C ASP A 36 19.26 -5.06 -2.53
N GLU A 37 18.32 -5.64 -1.79
CA GLU A 37 18.58 -6.20 -0.47
C GLU A 37 18.75 -7.71 -0.50
N GLY A 38 18.78 -8.32 -1.67
CA GLY A 38 18.86 -9.75 -1.82
C GLY A 38 17.63 -10.52 -1.39
N LYS A 39 16.57 -9.84 -1.04
CA LYS A 39 15.31 -10.47 -0.64
C LYS A 39 14.54 -10.88 -1.88
N LYS A 40 14.01 -12.09 -1.84
CA LYS A 40 13.20 -12.63 -2.93
C LYS A 40 11.79 -12.93 -2.43
N GLY A 41 10.85 -12.97 -3.36
CA GLY A 41 9.48 -13.33 -3.08
C GLY A 41 8.55 -12.13 -3.06
N SER A 42 7.35 -12.38 -2.63
CA SER A 42 6.28 -11.38 -2.60
C SER A 42 5.68 -11.28 -1.20
N TRP A 43 4.92 -10.24 -1.01
CA TRP A 43 4.18 -10.00 0.23
C TRP A 43 2.75 -9.58 -0.12
N ALA A 44 1.87 -9.70 0.87
CA ALA A 44 0.50 -9.25 0.75
C ALA A 44 0.13 -8.42 1.96
N ALA A 45 -0.84 -7.53 1.79
CA ALA A 45 -1.39 -6.72 2.86
C ALA A 45 -2.88 -6.52 2.63
N ILE A 46 -3.61 -6.32 3.71
CA ILE A 46 -5.05 -6.04 3.64
C ILE A 46 -5.27 -4.57 3.94
N ALA A 47 -5.93 -3.90 3.00
CA ALA A 47 -6.29 -2.50 3.12
C ALA A 47 -7.79 -2.36 3.30
N SER A 48 -8.20 -1.56 4.27
CA SER A 48 -9.61 -1.31 4.54
C SER A 48 -9.89 0.18 4.48
N LYS A 49 -11.06 0.54 3.96
CA LYS A 49 -11.50 1.94 4.00
C LYS A 49 -11.71 2.37 5.45
N THR A 50 -11.28 3.55 5.77
CA THR A 50 -11.39 4.09 7.12
C THR A 50 -11.60 5.61 7.07
N ASN A 51 -11.92 6.16 8.23
CA ASN A 51 -11.94 7.60 8.44
C ASN A 51 -11.12 7.86 9.71
N HIS A 52 -9.83 8.12 9.52
CA HIS A 52 -8.89 8.21 10.62
C HIS A 52 -8.06 9.49 10.51
N SER A 53 -7.73 10.08 11.66
CA SER A 53 -6.91 11.29 11.71
C SER A 53 -5.72 11.08 12.63
N ILE A 54 -4.57 11.56 12.18
CA ILE A 54 -3.33 11.58 12.98
C ILE A 54 -2.77 13.00 12.87
N ASP A 55 -2.64 13.69 13.99
CA ASP A 55 -2.06 15.05 14.05
C ASP A 55 -2.71 16.02 13.03
N GLY A 56 -4.03 15.93 12.91
CA GLY A 56 -4.80 16.80 12.00
C GLY A 56 -4.82 16.34 10.55
N LYS A 57 -4.08 15.31 10.19
CA LYS A 57 -4.09 14.74 8.84
C LYS A 57 -5.10 13.61 8.77
N LYS A 58 -5.90 13.60 7.71
CA LYS A 58 -6.94 12.59 7.50
C LYS A 58 -6.46 11.50 6.56
N TYR A 59 -6.81 10.27 6.88
CA TYR A 59 -6.47 9.08 6.08
C TYR A 59 -7.72 8.29 5.78
N ASN A 60 -7.79 7.73 4.60
CA ASN A 60 -8.94 6.94 4.15
C ASN A 60 -8.63 5.45 3.93
N LEU A 61 -7.40 5.04 4.19
CA LEU A 61 -7.01 3.63 4.14
C LEU A 61 -6.27 3.25 5.41
N LYS A 62 -6.63 2.09 5.93
CA LYS A 62 -5.89 1.40 6.99
C LYS A 62 -5.32 0.13 6.36
N VAL A 63 -4.00 -0.02 6.40
CA VAL A 63 -3.32 -1.13 5.75
C VAL A 63 -2.54 -1.94 6.77
N ASP A 64 -2.82 -3.22 6.83
CA ASP A 64 -2.16 -4.15 7.72
C ASP A 64 -1.13 -4.97 6.93
N PHE A 65 0.14 -4.74 7.22
CA PHE A 65 1.27 -5.43 6.61
C PHE A 65 1.75 -6.63 7.43
N ASN A 66 0.93 -7.15 8.28
CA ASN A 66 1.25 -8.26 9.16
C ASN A 66 1.85 -9.47 8.41
N MET A 67 1.48 -9.68 7.16
CA MET A 67 2.04 -10.74 6.32
C MET A 67 3.41 -10.42 5.73
N LYS A 68 3.92 -9.20 5.92
CA LYS A 68 5.22 -8.79 5.41
C LYS A 68 6.28 -9.09 6.46
N LYS A 69 7.09 -10.11 6.22
CA LYS A 69 8.01 -10.68 7.22
C LYS A 69 9.14 -9.77 7.70
N ILE A 70 9.38 -8.68 6.98
CA ILE A 70 10.48 -7.77 7.34
C ILE A 70 10.09 -6.74 8.39
N LEU A 71 8.81 -6.60 8.68
CA LEU A 71 8.32 -5.65 9.68
C LEU A 71 8.38 -6.28 11.06
N LYS A 72 9.11 -5.64 11.98
CA LYS A 72 9.33 -6.20 13.33
C LYS A 72 8.42 -5.58 14.38
N HIS A 73 7.98 -4.35 14.18
CA HIS A 73 7.28 -3.62 15.22
C HIS A 73 5.92 -3.08 14.78
N LYS A 74 5.91 -2.29 13.73
CA LYS A 74 4.69 -1.63 13.27
C LYS A 74 4.19 -2.33 12.02
N THR A 75 3.00 -2.90 12.08
CA THR A 75 2.39 -3.57 10.93
C THR A 75 1.27 -2.78 10.30
N ILE A 76 0.64 -1.87 11.06
CA ILE A 76 -0.49 -1.10 10.58
C ILE A 76 -0.04 0.30 10.19
N TYR A 77 -0.34 0.67 8.95
CA TYR A 77 -0.06 2.00 8.40
C TYR A 77 -1.35 2.60 7.89
N TYR A 78 -1.44 3.90 7.97
CA TYR A 78 -2.56 4.65 7.40
C TYR A 78 -2.09 5.38 6.16
N ALA A 79 -3.00 5.55 5.21
CA ALA A 79 -2.71 6.24 3.96
C ALA A 79 -3.91 7.02 3.46
N LEU A 80 -3.64 8.03 2.64
CA LEU A 80 -4.65 8.76 1.92
C LEU A 80 -4.55 8.42 0.44
N MET A 81 -5.57 7.74 -0.08
CA MET A 81 -5.68 7.45 -1.50
C MET A 81 -6.48 8.57 -2.15
N LYS A 82 -5.81 9.38 -2.96
CA LYS A 82 -6.40 10.55 -3.60
C LYS A 82 -5.59 10.93 -4.84
N ASP A 83 -6.28 11.38 -5.88
CA ASP A 83 -5.65 11.90 -7.09
C ASP A 83 -4.64 10.93 -7.71
N ARG A 84 -4.98 9.65 -7.74
CA ARG A 84 -4.18 8.58 -8.34
C ARG A 84 -2.84 8.38 -7.62
N LYS A 85 -2.83 8.65 -6.32
CA LYS A 85 -1.66 8.46 -5.47
C LYS A 85 -2.09 7.86 -4.15
N ILE A 86 -1.16 7.19 -3.49
CA ILE A 86 -1.34 6.77 -2.12
C ILE A 86 -0.28 7.48 -1.28
N HIS A 87 -0.72 8.37 -0.41
CA HIS A 87 0.15 9.12 0.50
C HIS A 87 0.19 8.41 1.84
N TRP A 88 1.32 7.83 2.16
CA TRP A 88 1.48 7.04 3.38
C TRP A 88 1.81 7.93 4.58
N CYS A 89 1.40 7.49 5.76
CA CYS A 89 1.62 8.24 7.00
C CYS A 89 3.10 8.38 7.38
N ASP A 90 3.99 7.59 6.79
CA ASP A 90 5.43 7.71 6.98
C ASP A 90 6.11 8.70 6.01
N GLY A 91 5.32 9.37 5.18
CA GLY A 91 5.82 10.33 4.21
C GLY A 91 6.07 9.79 2.82
N ASN A 92 5.98 8.47 2.63
CA ASN A 92 6.15 7.87 1.32
C ASN A 92 4.91 8.09 0.44
N THR A 93 5.07 8.01 -0.86
CA THR A 93 3.98 8.14 -1.83
C THR A 93 4.13 7.09 -2.92
N TRP A 94 3.04 6.37 -3.18
CA TRP A 94 2.97 5.48 -4.33
C TRP A 94 2.20 6.18 -5.45
N LEU A 95 2.63 5.96 -6.69
CA LEU A 95 2.03 6.58 -7.87
C LEU A 95 1.28 5.54 -8.68
N GLN A 96 0.06 5.87 -9.10
CA GLN A 96 -0.74 4.96 -9.93
C GLN A 96 -0.19 4.95 -11.35
N MET A 97 0.03 3.75 -11.89
CA MET A 97 0.70 3.57 -13.18
C MET A 97 -0.26 3.71 -14.36
N TYR A 98 -1.50 3.26 -14.22
CA TYR A 98 -2.46 3.25 -15.32
C TYR A 98 -3.73 3.99 -14.93
N ALA A 99 -4.39 4.52 -15.93
CA ALA A 99 -5.64 5.22 -15.73
C ALA A 99 -6.77 4.25 -15.34
#